data_a8639652e915b175f6db899e249e8e81
#
_entry.id   a8639652e915b175f6db899e249e8e81
#
_cell.length_a   1.000
_cell.length_b   1.000
_cell.length_c   1.000
_cell.angle_alpha   90.00
_cell.angle_beta   90.00
_cell.angle_gamma   90.00
#
_symmetry.space_group_name_H-M   'P 1'
#
loop_
_entity.id
_entity.type
_entity.pdbx_description
1 polymer ?
#
loop_
_entity_poly.entity_id
_entity_poly.type
_entity_poly.pdbx_seq_one_letter_code
_entity_poly.pdbx_strand_id
1 'polypeptide(L)'
;YYWEHRLAHEVRLLWTQHAVHHSSRHMNIVTGVRFGPAEGVWSFICHIPLLLTGLPAEVIFFGILTVQAYQTWIHTELVGRLGPLDGILNTPSNHRVHHGCDDLYLDKNYGGILIIWDRIFGTYQREEHTPAMDL
;
A
#
# COMPACT_ATOMS: atom_id res chain seq x y z
N TYR A 1 -4.18 4.47 -7.37
CA TYR A 1 -3.47 3.62 -6.41
C TYR A 1 -4.38 3.03 -5.34
N TYR A 2 -5.15 3.82 -4.55
CA TYR A 2 -5.99 3.29 -3.45
C TYR A 2 -6.87 2.11 -3.89
N TRP A 3 -7.63 2.25 -4.96
CA TRP A 3 -8.49 1.17 -5.48
C TRP A 3 -7.72 -0.01 -6.05
N GLU A 4 -6.60 0.25 -6.72
CA GLU A 4 -5.69 -0.78 -7.21
C GLU A 4 -5.20 -1.67 -6.05
N HIS A 5 -4.72 -1.03 -4.98
CA HIS A 5 -4.18 -1.69 -3.80
C HIS A 5 -5.27 -2.44 -3.02
N ARG A 6 -6.42 -1.79 -2.80
CA ARG A 6 -7.56 -2.42 -2.14
C ARG A 6 -8.05 -3.66 -2.90
N LEU A 7 -8.20 -3.59 -4.20
CA LEU A 7 -8.58 -4.74 -5.02
C LEU A 7 -7.53 -5.86 -4.99
N ALA A 8 -6.24 -5.52 -4.88
CA ALA A 8 -5.18 -6.51 -4.70
C ALA A 8 -5.35 -7.34 -3.41
N HIS A 9 -5.96 -6.79 -2.38
CA HIS A 9 -6.33 -7.51 -1.15
C HIS A 9 -7.67 -8.24 -1.25
N GLU A 10 -8.71 -7.60 -1.77
CA GLU A 10 -10.08 -8.13 -1.76
C GLU A 10 -10.33 -9.18 -2.87
N VAL A 11 -9.60 -9.13 -3.98
CA VAL A 11 -9.76 -10.06 -5.10
C VAL A 11 -8.74 -11.19 -4.99
N ARG A 12 -9.21 -12.40 -4.71
CA ARG A 12 -8.36 -13.57 -4.46
C ARG A 12 -7.27 -13.82 -5.50
N LEU A 13 -7.58 -13.63 -6.79
CA LEU A 13 -6.59 -13.79 -7.88
C LEU A 13 -5.46 -12.77 -7.75
N LEU A 14 -5.78 -11.52 -7.45
CA LEU A 14 -4.80 -10.44 -7.29
C LEU A 14 -4.00 -10.61 -6.02
N TRP A 15 -4.65 -11.06 -4.95
CA TRP A 15 -3.97 -11.39 -3.70
C TRP A 15 -2.86 -12.43 -3.88
N THR A 16 -3.01 -13.41 -4.78
CA THR A 16 -1.94 -14.40 -5.03
C THR A 16 -0.62 -13.76 -5.47
N GLN A 17 -0.67 -12.58 -6.06
CA GLN A 17 0.51 -11.81 -6.46
C GLN A 17 0.96 -10.86 -5.34
N HIS A 18 0.00 -10.16 -4.74
CA HIS A 18 0.27 -9.18 -3.68
C HIS A 18 0.71 -9.83 -2.35
N ALA A 19 0.30 -11.07 -2.07
CA ALA A 19 0.76 -11.86 -0.93
C ALA A 19 2.28 -12.07 -0.91
N VAL A 20 2.96 -12.02 -2.05
CA VAL A 20 4.43 -12.05 -2.12
C VAL A 20 5.02 -10.84 -1.41
N HIS A 21 4.39 -9.66 -1.58
CA HIS A 21 4.75 -8.43 -0.89
C HIS A 21 4.53 -8.56 0.63
N HIS A 22 3.39 -9.10 1.05
CA HIS A 22 3.02 -9.29 2.46
C HIS A 22 3.72 -10.46 3.16
N SER A 23 4.44 -11.33 2.46
CA SER A 23 5.03 -12.55 3.04
C SER A 23 6.29 -12.33 3.90
N SER A 24 6.63 -11.10 4.29
CA SER A 24 7.81 -10.81 5.11
C SER A 24 7.44 -10.65 6.57
N ARG A 25 8.12 -11.39 7.45
CA ARG A 25 8.00 -11.24 8.90
C ARG A 25 8.60 -9.93 9.43
N HIS A 26 9.45 -9.29 8.65
CA HIS A 26 10.08 -8.02 8.98
C HIS A 26 9.88 -7.02 7.86
N MET A 27 9.45 -5.83 8.23
CA MET A 27 9.25 -4.74 7.30
C MET A 27 10.55 -3.97 7.10
N ASN A 28 11.03 -3.93 5.86
CA ASN A 28 12.23 -3.22 5.47
C ASN A 28 12.14 -2.77 4.00
N ILE A 29 13.11 -1.98 3.54
CA ILE A 29 13.14 -1.42 2.17
C ILE A 29 13.02 -2.51 1.09
N VAL A 30 13.59 -3.71 1.31
CA VAL A 30 13.50 -4.81 0.35
C VAL A 30 12.06 -5.33 0.26
N THR A 31 11.31 -5.32 1.36
CA THR A 31 9.88 -5.63 1.35
C THR A 31 9.12 -4.67 0.42
N GLY A 32 9.47 -3.37 0.46
CA GLY A 32 8.83 -2.33 -0.35
C GLY A 32 9.03 -2.45 -1.86
N VAL A 33 9.99 -3.28 -2.32
CA VAL A 33 10.27 -3.51 -3.75
C VAL A 33 10.07 -4.97 -4.16
N ARG A 34 9.52 -5.81 -3.28
CA ARG A 34 9.24 -7.21 -3.55
C ARG A 34 7.80 -7.40 -4.01
N PHE A 35 7.60 -7.88 -5.23
CA PHE A 35 6.29 -8.06 -5.85
C PHE A 35 6.16 -9.42 -6.50
N GLY A 36 4.92 -9.87 -6.67
CA GLY A 36 4.60 -11.03 -7.47
C GLY A 36 4.89 -10.79 -8.97
N PRO A 37 5.23 -11.83 -9.74
CA PRO A 37 5.68 -11.68 -11.12
C PRO A 37 4.62 -11.08 -12.07
N ALA A 38 3.33 -11.18 -11.74
CA ALA A 38 2.23 -10.65 -12.54
C ALA A 38 1.64 -9.35 -11.99
N GLU A 39 2.15 -8.80 -10.88
CA GLU A 39 1.60 -7.60 -10.26
C GLU A 39 1.66 -6.37 -11.19
N GLY A 40 2.73 -6.25 -11.98
CA GLY A 40 2.85 -5.20 -12.99
C GLY A 40 1.77 -5.23 -14.07
N VAL A 41 1.26 -6.41 -14.42
CA VAL A 41 0.14 -6.56 -15.38
C VAL A 41 -1.14 -5.98 -14.79
N TRP A 42 -1.42 -6.28 -13.53
CA TRP A 42 -2.56 -5.74 -12.82
C TRP A 42 -2.47 -4.21 -12.69
N SER A 43 -1.33 -3.71 -12.27
CA SER A 43 -1.09 -2.27 -12.18
C SER A 43 -1.34 -1.58 -13.52
N PHE A 44 -0.82 -2.12 -14.61
CA PHE A 44 -1.07 -1.60 -15.96
C PHE A 44 -2.57 -1.56 -16.28
N ILE A 45 -3.32 -2.63 -16.03
CA ILE A 45 -4.78 -2.69 -16.26
C ILE A 45 -5.50 -1.59 -15.48
N CYS A 46 -5.15 -1.37 -14.21
CA CYS A 46 -5.75 -0.32 -13.38
C CYS A 46 -5.50 1.09 -13.89
N HIS A 47 -4.43 1.32 -14.65
CA HIS A 47 -4.09 2.63 -15.20
C HIS A 47 -4.65 2.90 -16.60
N ILE A 48 -5.20 1.88 -17.30
CA ILE A 48 -5.86 2.05 -18.61
C ILE A 48 -6.95 3.14 -18.60
N PRO A 49 -7.84 3.19 -17.58
CA PRO A 49 -8.86 4.24 -17.54
C PRO A 49 -8.30 5.66 -17.56
N LEU A 50 -7.13 5.89 -16.92
CA LEU A 50 -6.47 7.19 -16.93
C LEU A 50 -5.93 7.55 -18.32
N LEU A 51 -5.38 6.58 -19.06
CA LEU A 51 -5.00 6.78 -20.47
C LEU A 51 -6.19 7.17 -21.33
N LEU A 52 -7.35 6.54 -21.11
CA LEU A 52 -8.59 6.83 -21.84
C LEU A 52 -9.14 8.22 -21.55
N THR A 53 -8.77 8.87 -20.43
CA THR A 53 -9.11 10.29 -20.17
C THR A 53 -8.25 11.28 -20.94
N GLY A 54 -7.24 10.79 -21.69
CA GLY A 54 -6.31 11.63 -22.44
C GLY A 54 -5.11 12.11 -21.63
N LEU A 55 -4.90 11.59 -20.41
CA LEU A 55 -3.66 11.85 -19.65
C LEU A 55 -2.45 11.27 -20.40
N PRO A 56 -1.36 12.05 -20.57
CA PRO A 56 -0.14 11.55 -21.19
C PRO A 56 0.44 10.35 -20.42
N ALA A 57 0.91 9.33 -21.14
CA ALA A 57 1.47 8.13 -20.53
C ALA A 57 2.65 8.44 -19.60
N GLU A 58 3.44 9.45 -19.93
CA GLU A 58 4.57 9.91 -19.12
C GLU A 58 4.10 10.42 -17.75
N VAL A 59 3.00 11.15 -17.68
CA VAL A 59 2.43 11.67 -16.42
C VAL A 59 2.00 10.51 -15.53
N ILE A 60 1.33 9.51 -16.10
CA ILE A 60 0.90 8.31 -15.39
C ILE A 60 2.12 7.53 -14.90
N PHE A 61 3.11 7.33 -15.76
CA PHE A 61 4.36 6.63 -15.42
C PHE A 61 5.11 7.30 -14.26
N PHE A 62 5.33 8.61 -14.33
CA PHE A 62 5.98 9.34 -13.24
C PHE A 62 5.14 9.36 -11.96
N GLY A 63 3.82 9.37 -12.07
CA GLY A 63 2.91 9.21 -10.93
C GLY A 63 3.11 7.86 -10.23
N ILE A 64 3.16 6.77 -10.99
CA ILE A 64 3.43 5.42 -10.46
C ILE A 64 4.80 5.37 -9.77
N LEU A 65 5.84 5.89 -10.42
CA LEU A 65 7.19 5.93 -9.83
C LEU A 65 7.25 6.74 -8.53
N THR A 66 6.52 7.86 -8.47
CA THR A 66 6.45 8.70 -7.27
C THR A 66 5.80 7.95 -6.11
N VAL A 67 4.67 7.28 -6.36
CA VAL A 67 4.02 6.45 -5.35
C VAL A 67 4.93 5.31 -4.92
N GLN A 68 5.58 4.62 -5.86
CA GLN A 68 6.50 3.51 -5.56
C GLN A 68 7.69 3.97 -4.71
N ALA A 69 8.31 5.10 -5.06
CA ALA A 69 9.41 5.67 -4.29
C ALA A 69 8.97 6.03 -2.86
N TYR A 70 7.77 6.63 -2.74
CA TYR A 70 7.20 6.92 -1.44
C TYR A 70 6.92 5.65 -0.64
N GLN A 71 6.31 4.65 -1.25
CA GLN A 71 6.04 3.36 -0.59
C GLN A 71 7.33 2.69 -0.10
N THR A 72 8.41 2.75 -0.85
CA THR A 72 9.68 2.11 -0.49
C THR A 72 10.21 2.61 0.87
N TRP A 73 10.17 3.93 1.13
CA TRP A 73 10.71 4.45 2.39
C TRP A 73 9.82 4.17 3.61
N ILE A 74 8.50 4.03 3.43
CA ILE A 74 7.60 3.75 4.55
C ILE A 74 7.65 2.29 5.03
N HIS A 75 8.32 1.41 4.27
CA HIS A 75 8.56 0.02 4.68
C HIS A 75 9.71 -0.04 5.71
N THR A 76 9.43 0.32 6.93
CA THR A 76 10.43 0.28 8.02
C THR A 76 9.79 0.13 9.39
N GLU A 77 10.46 -0.63 10.26
CA GLU A 77 10.13 -0.76 11.68
C GLU A 77 10.87 0.28 12.54
N LEU A 78 11.84 1.02 11.96
CA LEU A 78 12.70 1.93 12.70
C LEU A 78 12.04 3.27 13.02
N VAL A 79 11.05 3.68 12.24
CA VAL A 79 10.37 4.96 12.39
C VAL A 79 9.03 4.73 13.11
N GLY A 80 8.89 5.33 14.28
CA GLY A 80 7.65 5.30 15.04
C GLY A 80 6.56 6.19 14.43
N ARG A 81 5.58 6.54 15.24
CA ARG A 81 4.47 7.41 14.85
C ARG A 81 4.96 8.85 14.66
N LEU A 82 4.47 9.49 13.59
CA LEU A 82 4.82 10.86 13.23
C LEU A 82 3.74 11.88 13.70
N GLY A 83 2.88 11.49 14.65
CA GLY A 83 1.89 12.36 15.26
C GLY A 83 0.81 12.83 14.28
N PRO A 84 0.61 14.16 14.10
CA PRO A 84 -0.43 14.68 13.22
C PRO A 84 -0.30 14.25 11.75
N LEU A 85 0.93 13.95 11.30
CA LEU A 85 1.19 13.49 9.93
C LEU A 85 0.56 12.13 9.65
N ASP A 86 0.45 11.25 10.65
CA ASP A 86 -0.24 9.96 10.53
C ASP A 86 -1.74 10.11 10.18
N GLY A 87 -2.28 11.32 10.36
CA GLY A 87 -3.66 11.63 10.01
C GLY A 87 -3.88 12.00 8.54
N ILE A 88 -2.82 12.33 7.81
CA ILE A 88 -2.85 12.85 6.43
C ILE A 88 -2.06 11.96 5.49
N LEU A 89 -0.85 11.59 5.89
CA LEU A 89 0.08 10.79 5.10
C LEU A 89 0.02 9.32 5.51
N ASN A 90 0.27 8.44 4.56
CA ASN A 90 0.60 7.05 4.87
C ASN A 90 2.04 7.00 5.37
N THR A 91 2.19 6.98 6.69
CA THR A 91 3.47 6.94 7.38
C THR A 91 3.93 5.49 7.63
N PRO A 92 5.18 5.24 8.05
CA PRO A 92 5.61 3.90 8.45
C PRO A 92 4.67 3.24 9.47
N SER A 93 4.14 4.00 10.43
CA SER A 93 3.15 3.51 11.39
C SER A 93 1.86 3.03 10.72
N ASN A 94 1.29 3.83 9.83
CA ASN A 94 0.09 3.45 9.09
C ASN A 94 0.34 2.24 8.17
N HIS A 95 1.53 2.16 7.60
CA HIS A 95 1.87 1.08 6.68
C HIS A 95 2.21 -0.23 7.40
N ARG A 96 2.74 -0.17 8.64
CA ARG A 96 2.83 -1.37 9.50
C ARG A 96 1.47 -1.96 9.81
N VAL A 97 0.47 -1.13 10.10
CA VAL A 97 -0.92 -1.60 10.25
C VAL A 97 -1.40 -2.32 8.99
N HIS A 98 -1.10 -1.77 7.81
CA HIS A 98 -1.45 -2.39 6.53
C HIS A 98 -0.84 -3.78 6.36
N HIS A 99 0.39 -3.99 6.80
CA HIS A 99 1.07 -5.28 6.76
C HIS A 99 0.71 -6.20 7.95
N GLY A 100 -0.04 -5.70 8.94
CA GLY A 100 -0.43 -6.48 10.11
C GLY A 100 -1.43 -7.57 9.79
N CYS A 101 -1.26 -8.74 10.39
CA CYS A 101 -2.18 -9.88 10.28
C CYS A 101 -3.07 -10.07 11.51
N ASP A 102 -3.01 -9.14 12.48
CA ASP A 102 -3.96 -9.09 13.59
C ASP A 102 -5.37 -8.77 13.09
N ASP A 103 -6.40 -9.34 13.70
CA ASP A 103 -7.81 -9.11 13.33
C ASP A 103 -8.17 -7.63 13.26
N LEU A 104 -7.56 -6.79 14.12
CA LEU A 104 -7.75 -5.35 14.13
C LEU A 104 -7.20 -4.66 12.88
N TYR A 105 -6.15 -5.22 12.28
CA TYR A 105 -5.36 -4.62 11.20
C TYR A 105 -5.63 -5.20 9.82
N LEU A 106 -6.29 -6.35 9.75
CA LEU A 106 -6.64 -6.98 8.48
C LEU A 106 -7.44 -6.02 7.59
N ASP A 107 -7.03 -5.92 6.34
CA ASP A 107 -7.71 -5.14 5.31
C ASP A 107 -7.85 -3.65 5.66
N LYS A 108 -6.78 -3.04 6.21
CA LYS A 108 -6.71 -1.61 6.56
C LYS A 108 -5.59 -0.89 5.80
N ASN A 109 -5.73 0.43 5.73
CA ASN A 109 -4.70 1.38 5.33
C ASN A 109 -4.10 1.15 3.93
N TYR A 110 -4.95 1.13 2.90
CA TYR A 110 -4.56 0.92 1.49
C TYR A 110 -3.95 2.16 0.80
N GLY A 111 -3.98 3.32 1.44
CA GLY A 111 -3.47 4.56 0.85
C GLY A 111 -2.00 4.47 0.44
N GLY A 112 -1.65 5.02 -0.71
CA GLY A 112 -0.26 5.10 -1.17
C GLY A 112 0.51 6.19 -0.43
N ILE A 113 0.31 7.44 -0.80
CA ILE A 113 0.93 8.60 -0.15
C ILE A 113 -0.01 9.20 0.90
N LEU A 114 -1.29 9.32 0.57
CA LEU A 114 -2.30 9.95 1.42
C LEU A 114 -3.19 8.90 2.08
N ILE A 115 -3.21 8.87 3.41
CA ILE A 115 -4.09 8.01 4.21
C ILE A 115 -5.53 8.56 4.26
N ILE A 116 -5.76 9.74 3.73
CA ILE A 116 -7.08 10.39 3.67
C ILE A 116 -8.09 9.50 2.94
N TRP A 117 -7.66 8.75 1.92
CA TRP A 117 -8.52 7.85 1.18
C TRP A 117 -9.10 6.74 2.07
N ASP A 118 -8.30 6.20 2.97
CA ASP A 118 -8.75 5.20 3.95
C ASP A 118 -9.77 5.77 4.92
N ARG A 119 -9.64 7.03 5.29
CA ARG A 119 -10.64 7.72 6.12
C ARG A 119 -11.97 7.93 5.39
N ILE A 120 -11.90 8.31 4.11
CA ILE A 120 -13.09 8.53 3.27
C ILE A 120 -13.83 7.20 3.04
N PHE A 121 -13.11 6.12 2.79
CA PHE A 121 -13.69 4.81 2.44
C PHE A 121 -13.82 3.84 3.63
N GLY A 122 -13.51 4.29 4.86
CA GLY A 122 -13.74 3.53 6.10
C GLY A 122 -12.75 2.39 6.35
N THR A 123 -11.59 2.42 5.69
CA THR A 123 -10.52 1.40 5.84
C THR A 123 -9.36 1.89 6.73
N TYR A 124 -9.48 3.06 7.33
CA TYR A 124 -8.45 3.58 8.21
C TYR A 124 -8.44 2.89 9.57
N GLN A 125 -7.24 2.46 9.98
CA GLN A 125 -6.96 1.98 11.32
C GLN A 125 -5.63 2.58 11.82
N ARG A 126 -5.64 3.09 13.04
CA ARG A 126 -4.44 3.59 13.70
C ARG A 126 -3.64 2.43 14.28
N GLU A 127 -2.31 2.56 14.32
CA GLU A 127 -1.45 1.62 15.04
C GLU A 127 -1.66 1.78 16.55
N GLU A 128 -2.25 0.78 17.19
CA GLU A 128 -2.52 0.75 18.63
C GLU A 128 -1.45 -0.05 19.38
N HIS A 129 -0.95 -1.11 18.74
CA HIS A 129 0.16 -1.94 19.20
C HIS A 129 1.00 -2.36 18.00
N THR A 130 2.20 -2.89 18.24
CA THR A 130 3.06 -3.40 17.17
C THR A 130 2.35 -4.55 16.45
N PRO A 131 2.11 -4.44 15.13
CA PRO A 131 1.44 -5.48 14.37
C PRO A 131 2.23 -6.79 14.31
N ALA A 132 1.53 -7.91 14.34
CA ALA A 132 2.10 -9.19 13.94
C ALA A 132 2.23 -9.22 12.41
N MET A 133 3.38 -9.69 11.91
CA MET A 133 3.73 -9.71 10.47
C MET A 133 3.82 -11.16 9.92
N ASP A 134 3.13 -12.10 10.54
CA ASP A 134 3.09 -13.49 10.08
C ASP A 134 1.85 -13.73 9.22
N LEU A 135 2.01 -14.23 7.99
CA LEU A 135 0.93 -14.76 7.17
C LEU A 135 0.64 -16.21 7.53
#